data_3ef07f996a3a68a603c2d3358eaeb0b4
#
_entry.id   3ef07f996a3a68a603c2d3358eaeb0b4
#
_cell.length_a   1.000
_cell.length_b   1.000
_cell.length_c   1.000
_cell.angle_alpha   90.00
_cell.angle_beta   90.00
_cell.angle_gamma   90.00
#
_symmetry.space_group_name_H-M   'P 1'
#
loop_
_entity.id
_entity.type
_entity.pdbx_description
1 polymer ?
#
loop_
_entity_poly.entity_id
_entity_poly.type
_entity_poly.pdbx_seq_one_letter_code
_entity_poly.pdbx_strand_id
1 'polypeptide(L)'
;MIMETATGIIENNKTQMRRGVLEYSILLILAGGDGYASSIIQKLKEVNIIVAEGTIYPLLIRLKKLELLTYRWEESTQGPPRKYYMITDLGREQLAGLDAAWDELAKGIETIRKVSKA
;
A
#
# COMPACT_ATOMS: atom_id res chain seq x y z
N MET A 1 27.80 2.27 20.67
CA MET A 1 27.08 1.49 19.63
C MET A 1 25.77 0.98 20.21
N ILE A 2 24.70 1.28 19.55
CA ILE A 2 23.37 0.84 19.99
C ILE A 2 23.14 -0.58 19.45
N MET A 3 22.89 -1.51 20.37
CA MET A 3 22.54 -2.88 19.99
C MET A 3 21.02 -3.00 19.96
N GLU A 4 20.47 -3.29 18.79
CA GLU A 4 19.05 -3.54 18.67
C GLU A 4 18.67 -4.86 19.32
N THR A 5 17.51 -4.90 19.97
CA THR A 5 16.95 -6.14 20.50
C THR A 5 16.45 -7.02 19.34
N ALA A 6 16.33 -8.31 19.57
CA ALA A 6 15.75 -9.23 18.57
C ALA A 6 14.33 -8.77 18.16
N THR A 7 13.54 -8.28 19.11
CA THR A 7 12.20 -7.74 18.85
C THR A 7 12.26 -6.50 17.95
N GLY A 8 13.20 -5.58 18.21
CA GLY A 8 13.39 -4.37 17.41
C GLY A 8 13.79 -4.70 15.97
N ILE A 9 14.65 -5.68 15.77
CA ILE A 9 15.08 -6.13 14.44
C ILE A 9 13.88 -6.68 13.65
N ILE A 10 13.07 -7.53 14.28
CA ILE A 10 11.88 -8.11 13.65
C ILE A 10 10.89 -7.02 13.24
N GLU A 11 10.62 -6.07 14.12
CA GLU A 11 9.69 -4.97 13.82
C GLU A 11 10.18 -4.08 12.67
N ASN A 12 11.48 -3.80 12.62
CA ASN A 12 12.08 -3.07 11.51
C ASN A 12 11.93 -3.82 10.19
N ASN A 13 12.18 -5.12 10.20
CA ASN A 13 12.05 -5.95 9.00
C ASN A 13 10.60 -6.02 8.52
N LYS A 14 9.64 -6.16 9.42
CA LYS A 14 8.22 -6.11 9.09
C LYS A 14 7.84 -4.79 8.43
N THR A 15 8.34 -3.69 8.97
CA THR A 15 8.11 -2.35 8.42
C THR A 15 8.64 -2.23 7.00
N GLN A 16 9.85 -2.74 6.74
CA GLN A 16 10.42 -2.74 5.40
C GLN A 16 9.62 -3.60 4.42
N MET A 17 9.17 -4.77 4.87
CA MET A 17 8.32 -5.62 4.04
C MET A 17 7.01 -4.92 3.67
N ARG A 18 6.35 -4.28 4.65
CA ARG A 18 5.11 -3.53 4.41
C ARG A 18 5.33 -2.39 3.42
N ARG A 19 6.41 -1.62 3.56
CA ARG A 19 6.73 -0.51 2.66
C ARG A 19 6.80 -0.95 1.21
N GLY A 20 7.38 -2.11 0.95
CA GLY A 20 7.54 -2.62 -0.40
C GLY A 20 6.21 -2.93 -1.11
N VAL A 21 5.13 -3.11 -0.36
CA VAL A 21 3.82 -3.48 -0.93
C VAL A 21 2.75 -2.39 -0.77
N LEU A 22 3.09 -1.25 -0.14
CA LEU A 22 2.07 -0.24 0.16
C LEU A 22 1.48 0.41 -1.09
N GLU A 23 2.29 0.83 -2.05
CA GLU A 23 1.77 1.44 -3.28
C GLU A 23 0.92 0.45 -4.07
N TYR A 24 1.36 -0.78 -4.16
CA TYR A 24 0.60 -1.86 -4.77
C TYR A 24 -0.75 -2.05 -4.05
N SER A 25 -0.73 -2.08 -2.72
CA SER A 25 -1.95 -2.22 -1.91
C SER A 25 -2.94 -1.07 -2.12
N ILE A 26 -2.44 0.15 -2.20
CA ILE A 26 -3.28 1.34 -2.46
C ILE A 26 -3.95 1.21 -3.83
N LEU A 27 -3.20 0.84 -4.87
CA LEU A 27 -3.75 0.66 -6.21
C LEU A 27 -4.80 -0.46 -6.25
N LEU A 28 -4.56 -1.57 -5.55
CA LEU A 28 -5.51 -2.67 -5.42
C LEU A 28 -6.82 -2.20 -4.77
N ILE A 29 -6.71 -1.48 -3.67
CA ILE A 29 -7.88 -0.98 -2.95
C ILE A 29 -8.71 -0.07 -3.85
N LEU A 30 -8.07 0.86 -4.55
CA LEU A 30 -8.76 1.81 -5.43
C LEU A 30 -9.27 1.16 -6.72
N ALA A 31 -8.65 0.08 -7.17
CA ALA A 31 -9.19 -0.71 -8.28
C ALA A 31 -10.51 -1.37 -7.91
N GLY A 32 -10.70 -1.69 -6.64
CA GLY A 32 -11.95 -2.25 -6.12
C GLY A 32 -13.04 -1.22 -5.83
N GLY A 33 -12.68 0.05 -5.79
CA GLY A 33 -13.63 1.14 -5.54
C GLY A 33 -12.93 2.40 -5.12
N ASP A 34 -13.44 3.53 -5.57
CA ASP A 34 -12.92 4.85 -5.23
C ASP A 34 -13.08 5.13 -3.73
N GLY A 35 -12.25 5.97 -3.18
CA GLY A 35 -12.35 6.26 -1.77
C GLY A 35 -11.48 7.40 -1.26
N TYR A 36 -11.69 7.70 0.02
CA TYR A 36 -10.92 8.69 0.75
C TYR A 36 -9.64 8.06 1.32
N ALA A 37 -8.67 8.90 1.68
CA ALA A 37 -7.47 8.42 2.38
C ALA A 37 -7.83 7.62 3.63
N SER A 38 -8.83 8.08 4.40
CA SER A 38 -9.28 7.36 5.60
C SER A 38 -9.83 5.97 5.29
N SER A 39 -10.53 5.80 4.17
CA SER A 39 -11.03 4.50 3.73
C SER A 39 -9.90 3.56 3.35
N ILE A 40 -8.88 4.07 2.67
CA ILE A 40 -7.69 3.30 2.30
C ILE A 40 -6.98 2.79 3.56
N ILE A 41 -6.74 3.68 4.51
CA ILE A 41 -6.10 3.34 5.79
C ILE A 41 -6.90 2.28 6.53
N GLN A 42 -8.23 2.44 6.57
CA GLN A 42 -9.10 1.48 7.25
C GLN A 42 -9.03 0.08 6.61
N LYS A 43 -9.04 0.00 5.28
CA LYS A 43 -8.91 -1.27 4.57
C LYS A 43 -7.57 -1.95 4.81
N LEU A 44 -6.50 -1.18 4.89
CA LEU A 44 -5.19 -1.71 5.25
C LEU A 44 -5.19 -2.29 6.67
N LYS A 45 -5.81 -1.60 7.62
CA LYS A 45 -5.94 -2.08 9.01
C LYS A 45 -6.73 -3.38 9.08
N GLU A 46 -7.79 -3.50 8.31
CA GLU A 46 -8.63 -4.70 8.28
C GLU A 46 -7.86 -5.96 7.89
N VAL A 47 -6.80 -5.83 7.13
CA VAL A 47 -5.95 -6.95 6.71
C VAL A 47 -4.60 -6.95 7.44
N ASN A 48 -4.51 -6.24 8.55
CA ASN A 48 -3.31 -6.16 9.39
C ASN A 48 -2.07 -5.55 8.71
N ILE A 49 -2.27 -4.74 7.68
CA ILE A 49 -1.20 -3.92 7.11
C ILE A 49 -1.27 -2.56 7.80
N ILE A 50 -0.72 -2.51 9.01
CA ILE A 50 -0.81 -1.33 9.86
C ILE A 50 0.34 -0.38 9.54
N VAL A 51 -0.02 0.84 9.14
CA VAL A 51 0.94 1.90 8.84
C VAL A 51 0.47 3.21 9.44
N ALA A 52 1.40 4.08 9.76
CA ALA A 52 1.08 5.42 10.23
C ALA A 52 0.44 6.23 9.08
N GLU A 53 -0.53 7.08 9.42
CA GLU A 53 -1.18 7.97 8.46
C GLU A 53 -0.16 8.83 7.71
N GLY A 54 0.88 9.30 8.41
CA GLY A 54 1.96 10.08 7.82
C GLY A 54 2.76 9.34 6.74
N THR A 55 2.64 8.01 6.66
CA THR A 55 3.27 7.21 5.60
C THR A 55 2.40 7.16 4.35
N ILE A 56 1.09 7.15 4.52
CA ILE A 56 0.13 7.00 3.41
C ILE A 56 0.04 8.27 2.55
N TYR A 57 -0.06 9.44 3.17
CA TYR A 57 -0.25 10.69 2.43
C TYR A 57 0.87 10.98 1.41
N PRO A 58 2.16 10.84 1.75
CA PRO A 58 3.22 11.01 0.75
C PRO A 58 3.13 10.03 -0.43
N LEU A 59 2.67 8.80 -0.18
CA LEU A 59 2.47 7.81 -1.24
C LEU A 59 1.33 8.20 -2.18
N LEU A 60 0.24 8.73 -1.64
CA LEU A 60 -0.88 9.23 -2.46
C LEU A 60 -0.42 10.40 -3.34
N ILE A 61 0.38 11.31 -2.79
CA ILE A 61 0.95 12.43 -3.54
C ILE A 61 1.83 11.92 -4.67
N ARG A 62 2.71 10.95 -4.38
CA ARG A 62 3.61 10.36 -5.38
C ARG A 62 2.82 9.68 -6.50
N LEU A 63 1.84 8.87 -6.16
CA LEU A 63 1.02 8.16 -7.14
C LEU A 63 0.22 9.13 -8.02
N LYS A 64 -0.26 10.24 -7.44
CA LYS A 64 -0.92 11.30 -8.20
C LYS A 64 0.03 11.96 -9.19
N LYS A 65 1.26 12.26 -8.78
CA LYS A 65 2.28 12.86 -9.66
C LYS A 65 2.65 11.93 -10.82
N LEU A 66 2.65 10.62 -10.58
CA LEU A 66 2.88 9.62 -11.62
C LEU A 66 1.64 9.37 -12.50
N GLU A 67 0.55 10.04 -12.20
CA GLU A 67 -0.73 9.90 -12.91
C GLU A 67 -1.36 8.50 -12.80
N LEU A 68 -0.98 7.75 -11.78
CA LEU A 68 -1.56 6.44 -11.49
C LEU A 68 -2.87 6.57 -10.72
N LEU A 69 -3.01 7.68 -9.98
CA LEU A 69 -4.22 8.09 -9.29
C LEU A 69 -4.62 9.47 -9.73
N THR A 70 -5.89 9.77 -9.58
CA THR A 70 -6.43 11.12 -9.62
C THR A 70 -7.37 11.29 -8.44
N TYR A 71 -7.90 12.49 -8.25
CA TYR A 71 -8.90 12.74 -7.21
C TYR A 71 -9.81 13.87 -7.64
N ARG A 72 -10.99 13.90 -7.03
CA ARG A 72 -11.87 15.07 -7.05
C ARG A 72 -12.10 15.51 -5.62
N TRP A 73 -12.42 16.77 -5.45
CA TRP A 73 -12.82 17.29 -4.15
C TRP A 73 -14.28 16.97 -3.91
N GLU A 74 -14.56 16.46 -2.71
CA GLU A 74 -15.93 16.28 -2.26
C GLU A 74 -16.21 17.19 -1.07
N GLU A 75 -17.33 17.88 -1.11
CA GLU A 75 -17.75 18.72 0.00
C GLU A 75 -18.21 17.85 1.16
N SER A 76 -17.89 18.32 2.37
CA SER A 76 -18.33 17.68 3.61
C SER A 76 -19.24 18.65 4.36
N THR A 77 -20.37 18.14 4.87
CA THR A 77 -21.29 18.94 5.68
C THR A 77 -20.74 19.23 7.07
N GLN A 78 -19.70 18.54 7.51
CA GLN A 78 -19.15 18.60 8.85
C GLN A 78 -17.66 18.97 8.91
N GLY A 79 -17.12 19.53 7.83
CA GLY A 79 -15.70 19.89 7.82
C GLY A 79 -15.25 20.38 6.46
N PRO A 80 -13.92 20.51 6.26
CA PRO A 80 -13.38 20.94 4.98
C PRO A 80 -13.62 19.90 3.89
N PRO A 81 -13.57 20.31 2.62
CA PRO A 81 -13.65 19.37 1.51
C PRO A 81 -12.59 18.29 1.60
N ARG A 82 -12.90 17.10 1.11
CA ARG A 82 -12.02 15.94 1.15
C ARG A 82 -11.70 15.47 -0.25
N LYS A 83 -10.50 14.93 -0.43
CA LYS A 83 -10.09 14.31 -1.68
C LYS A 83 -10.69 12.91 -1.79
N TYR A 84 -11.37 12.66 -2.89
CA TYR A 84 -11.93 11.35 -3.22
C TYR A 84 -11.09 10.75 -4.34
N TYR A 85 -10.30 9.75 -4.02
CA TYR A 85 -9.28 9.18 -4.91
C TYR A 85 -9.85 8.13 -5.84
N MET A 86 -9.32 8.12 -7.05
CA MET A 86 -9.70 7.18 -8.12
C MET A 86 -8.44 6.68 -8.80
N ILE A 87 -8.42 5.40 -9.19
CA ILE A 87 -7.35 4.86 -10.02
C ILE A 87 -7.58 5.30 -11.47
N THR A 88 -6.50 5.65 -12.17
CA THR A 88 -6.55 6.01 -13.59
C THR A 88 -6.40 4.77 -14.47
N ASP A 89 -6.62 4.92 -15.78
CA ASP A 89 -6.34 3.84 -16.73
C ASP A 89 -4.87 3.43 -16.70
N LEU A 90 -3.97 4.42 -16.62
CA LEU A 90 -2.54 4.16 -16.46
C LEU A 90 -2.27 3.40 -15.15
N GLY A 91 -2.95 3.78 -14.07
CA GLY A 91 -2.86 3.09 -12.79
C GLY A 91 -3.28 1.64 -12.88
N ARG A 92 -4.34 1.33 -13.61
CA ARG A 92 -4.79 -0.06 -13.83
C ARG A 92 -3.77 -0.86 -14.64
N GLU A 93 -3.17 -0.24 -15.63
CA GLU A 93 -2.11 -0.85 -16.44
C GLU A 93 -0.88 -1.18 -15.59
N GLN A 94 -0.44 -0.25 -14.75
CA GLN A 94 0.66 -0.47 -13.82
C GLN A 94 0.30 -1.55 -12.80
N LEU A 95 -0.94 -1.56 -12.32
CA LEU A 95 -1.42 -2.56 -11.38
C LEU A 95 -1.31 -3.98 -11.95
N ALA A 96 -1.64 -4.17 -13.22
CA ALA A 96 -1.49 -5.48 -13.87
C ALA A 96 -0.03 -5.98 -13.81
N GLY A 97 0.93 -5.09 -14.05
CA GLY A 97 2.34 -5.41 -13.93
C GLY A 97 2.76 -5.74 -12.50
N LEU A 98 2.24 -5.00 -11.53
CA LEU A 98 2.51 -5.25 -10.11
C LEU A 98 1.88 -6.56 -9.62
N ASP A 99 0.70 -6.91 -10.11
CA ASP A 99 0.08 -8.19 -9.81
C ASP A 99 0.98 -9.35 -10.26
N ALA A 100 1.49 -9.28 -11.48
CA ALA A 100 2.41 -10.29 -12.01
C ALA A 100 3.71 -10.35 -11.18
N ALA A 101 4.25 -9.20 -10.82
CA ALA A 101 5.46 -9.11 -10.01
C ALA A 101 5.25 -9.69 -8.61
N TRP A 102 4.10 -9.43 -8.00
CA TRP A 102 3.75 -9.99 -6.71
C TRP A 102 3.65 -11.51 -6.77
N ASP A 103 2.96 -12.05 -7.77
CA ASP A 103 2.81 -13.50 -7.94
C ASP A 103 4.15 -14.19 -8.10
N GLU A 104 5.03 -13.62 -8.90
CA GLU A 104 6.38 -14.14 -9.12
C GLU A 104 7.20 -14.12 -7.83
N LEU A 105 7.17 -13.00 -7.12
CA LEU A 105 7.92 -12.83 -5.87
C LEU A 105 7.40 -13.79 -4.79
N ALA A 106 6.09 -13.85 -4.60
CA ALA A 106 5.46 -14.70 -3.60
C ALA A 106 5.76 -16.18 -3.86
N LYS A 107 5.69 -16.58 -5.14
CA LYS A 107 6.00 -17.96 -5.54
C LYS A 107 7.45 -18.31 -5.29
N GLY A 108 8.37 -17.40 -5.60
CA GLY A 108 9.81 -17.59 -5.35
C GLY A 108 10.09 -17.75 -3.86
N ILE A 109 9.54 -16.89 -3.04
CA ILE A 109 9.69 -16.95 -1.58
C ILE A 109 9.14 -18.28 -1.05
N GLU A 110 7.95 -18.69 -1.50
CA GLU A 110 7.33 -19.93 -1.03
C GLU A 110 8.18 -21.15 -1.40
N THR A 111 8.78 -21.15 -2.59
CA THR A 111 9.68 -22.21 -3.02
C THR A 111 10.91 -22.32 -2.10
N ILE A 112 11.53 -21.18 -1.79
CA ILE A 112 12.68 -21.13 -0.88
C ILE A 112 12.29 -21.64 0.53
N ARG A 113 11.14 -21.21 1.02
CA ARG A 113 10.65 -21.64 2.34
C ARG A 113 10.46 -23.15 2.43
N LYS A 114 9.94 -23.77 1.39
CA LYS A 114 9.74 -25.22 1.33
C LYS A 114 11.07 -25.97 1.34
N VAL A 115 12.04 -25.51 0.58
CA VAL A 115 13.38 -26.11 0.51
C VAL A 115 14.09 -26.00 1.87
N SER A 116 14.05 -24.84 2.52
CA SER A 116 14.74 -24.64 3.79
C SER A 116 14.10 -25.37 4.96
N LYS A 117 12.87 -25.85 4.81
CA LYS A 117 12.16 -26.63 5.86
C LYS A 117 12.19 -28.14 5.61
N ALA A 118 12.74 -28.54 4.49
CA ALA A 118 12.85 -29.96 4.13
C ALA A 118 13.91 -30.69 4.95
#